data_77e9bf55530f6633356421f2bbeb056d
#
_entry.id   77e9bf55530f6633356421f2bbeb056d
#
_cell.length_a   1.000
_cell.length_b   1.000
_cell.length_c   1.000
_cell.angle_alpha   90.00
_cell.angle_beta   90.00
_cell.angle_gamma   90.00
#
_symmetry.space_group_name_H-M   'P 1'
#
loop_
_entity.id
_entity.type
_entity.pdbx_description
1 polymer ?
#
loop_
_entity_poly.entity_id
_entity_poly.type
_entity_poly.pdbx_seq_one_letter_code
_entity_poly.pdbx_strand_id
1 'polypeptide(L)'
;MRIREFGRSVSNSVLRQIGRASSQVQENRPLPTDLLESDDAYLAVFDAPGATHADVQVRYDDGAVKVRIDRFREFHEGFDMRIPGRGMALDGHVRLPTDALVDAESATATLRKNGTLEVEVPKAVTAEDEGDVGGDTDTVTIAEPGDGDDDTDDASTDADASADAAADES
;
A
#
# COMPACT_ATOMS: atom_id res chain seq x y z
N MET A 1 -28.28 40.75 -18.58
CA MET A 1 -28.65 39.44 -18.03
C MET A 1 -27.48 38.42 -18.24
N ARG A 2 -26.25 38.70 -17.75
CA ARG A 2 -25.08 37.82 -17.92
C ARG A 2 -24.08 37.87 -16.76
N ILE A 3 -24.51 38.23 -15.56
CA ILE A 3 -23.61 38.35 -14.39
C ILE A 3 -23.48 37.04 -13.60
N ARG A 4 -24.40 36.08 -13.76
CA ARG A 4 -24.37 34.81 -13.03
C ARG A 4 -23.41 33.76 -13.58
N GLU A 5 -22.98 33.84 -14.84
CA GLU A 5 -22.04 32.90 -15.42
C GLU A 5 -20.58 33.23 -15.10
N PHE A 6 -20.24 34.51 -14.96
CA PHE A 6 -18.89 34.94 -14.63
C PHE A 6 -18.43 34.47 -13.24
N GLY A 7 -19.32 34.45 -12.26
CA GLY A 7 -19.01 34.02 -10.89
C GLY A 7 -18.67 32.51 -10.79
N ARG A 8 -19.31 31.68 -11.62
CA ARG A 8 -19.06 30.23 -11.62
C ARG A 8 -17.74 29.86 -12.26
N SER A 9 -17.31 30.57 -13.29
CA SER A 9 -16.08 30.32 -14.01
C SER A 9 -14.85 30.67 -13.16
N VAL A 10 -14.88 31.79 -12.46
CA VAL A 10 -13.78 32.23 -11.57
C VAL A 10 -13.65 31.30 -10.38
N SER A 11 -14.74 30.92 -9.77
CA SER A 11 -14.80 29.97 -8.65
C SER A 11 -14.20 28.60 -8.98
N ASN A 12 -14.51 28.06 -10.17
CA ASN A 12 -13.96 26.77 -10.61
C ASN A 12 -12.46 26.81 -10.89
N SER A 13 -11.95 27.92 -11.40
CA SER A 13 -10.51 28.09 -11.68
C SER A 13 -9.71 28.16 -10.37
N VAL A 14 -10.21 28.87 -9.38
CA VAL A 14 -9.57 28.99 -8.04
C VAL A 14 -9.57 27.65 -7.33
N LEU A 15 -10.68 26.91 -7.33
CA LEU A 15 -10.75 25.59 -6.70
C LEU A 15 -9.79 24.57 -7.34
N ARG A 16 -9.65 24.60 -8.66
CA ARG A 16 -8.67 23.75 -9.37
C ARG A 16 -7.23 24.10 -9.02
N GLN A 17 -6.94 25.38 -8.81
CA GLN A 17 -5.60 25.84 -8.46
C GLN A 17 -5.22 25.46 -7.03
N ILE A 18 -6.15 25.59 -6.09
CA ILE A 18 -5.98 25.11 -4.71
C ILE A 18 -5.79 23.60 -4.68
N GLY A 19 -6.57 22.84 -5.43
CA GLY A 19 -6.44 21.39 -5.51
C GLY A 19 -5.08 20.93 -6.06
N ARG A 20 -4.54 21.61 -7.08
CA ARG A 20 -3.20 21.31 -7.62
C ARG A 20 -2.11 21.61 -6.60
N ALA A 21 -2.19 22.70 -5.87
CA ALA A 21 -1.23 23.01 -4.82
C ALA A 21 -1.25 21.95 -3.71
N SER A 22 -2.41 21.45 -3.30
CA SER A 22 -2.55 20.34 -2.36
C SER A 22 -1.93 19.04 -2.87
N SER A 23 -2.12 18.69 -4.14
CA SER A 23 -1.50 17.52 -4.77
C SER A 23 0.01 17.60 -4.72
N GLN A 24 0.59 18.75 -5.12
CA GLN A 24 2.03 18.96 -5.13
C GLN A 24 2.65 18.90 -3.73
N VAL A 25 1.97 19.42 -2.71
CA VAL A 25 2.43 19.30 -1.33
C VAL A 25 2.49 17.84 -0.89
N GLN A 26 1.52 17.03 -1.29
CA GLN A 26 1.51 15.60 -0.97
C GLN A 26 2.59 14.81 -1.72
N GLU A 27 2.86 15.17 -2.98
CA GLU A 27 3.91 14.57 -3.80
C GLU A 27 5.33 14.93 -3.35
N ASN A 28 5.51 16.11 -2.76
CA ASN A 28 6.80 16.57 -2.24
C ASN A 28 7.07 16.16 -0.78
N ARG A 29 6.11 15.51 -0.12
CA ARG A 29 6.27 15.05 1.25
C ARG A 29 6.55 13.56 1.25
N PRO A 30 7.65 13.11 1.89
CA PRO A 30 7.93 11.69 2.03
C PRO A 30 6.77 10.95 2.69
N LEU A 31 6.55 9.72 2.28
CA LEU A 31 5.59 8.84 2.94
C LEU A 31 5.92 8.68 4.42
N PRO A 32 4.94 8.74 5.31
CA PRO A 32 5.12 8.33 6.69
C PRO A 32 5.66 6.91 6.74
N THR A 33 6.67 6.69 7.59
CA THR A 33 7.40 5.42 7.62
C THR A 33 7.83 5.10 9.04
N ASP A 34 7.61 3.87 9.46
CA ASP A 34 8.16 3.29 10.67
C ASP A 34 9.27 2.30 10.31
N LEU A 35 10.33 2.24 11.09
CA LEU A 35 11.37 1.21 11.00
C LEU A 35 11.37 0.41 12.30
N LEU A 36 11.16 -0.89 12.17
CA LEU A 36 11.20 -1.86 13.27
C LEU A 36 12.38 -2.79 13.06
N GLU A 37 12.84 -3.37 14.14
CA GLU A 37 13.95 -4.32 14.14
C GLU A 37 13.61 -5.54 14.98
N SER A 38 13.93 -6.72 14.46
CA SER A 38 13.90 -7.98 15.18
C SER A 38 15.30 -8.58 15.25
N ASP A 39 15.42 -9.78 15.84
CA ASP A 39 16.70 -10.49 15.86
C ASP A 39 17.18 -10.83 14.45
N ASP A 40 16.25 -11.12 13.53
CA ASP A 40 16.54 -11.68 12.21
C ASP A 40 16.35 -10.69 11.03
N ALA A 41 15.64 -9.59 11.22
CA ALA A 41 15.27 -8.70 10.12
C ALA A 41 15.01 -7.25 10.56
N TYR A 42 15.07 -6.34 9.60
CA TYR A 42 14.48 -5.00 9.67
C TYR A 42 13.14 -5.00 8.94
N LEU A 43 12.15 -4.32 9.48
CA LEU A 43 10.84 -4.14 8.85
C LEU A 43 10.55 -2.65 8.67
N ALA A 44 10.47 -2.21 7.43
CA ALA A 44 10.06 -0.86 7.09
C ALA A 44 8.56 -0.86 6.73
N VAL A 45 7.77 -0.04 7.42
CA VAL A 45 6.32 0.08 7.20
C VAL A 45 6.02 1.46 6.66
N PHE A 46 5.50 1.53 5.43
CA PHE A 46 5.14 2.77 4.75
C PHE A 46 3.62 2.93 4.65
N ASP A 47 3.12 4.14 4.80
CA ASP A 47 1.76 4.46 4.42
C ASP A 47 1.63 4.49 2.89
N ALA A 48 0.88 3.55 2.32
CA ALA A 48 0.67 3.40 0.88
C ALA A 48 -0.82 3.54 0.47
N PRO A 49 -1.48 4.66 0.78
CA PRO A 49 -2.93 4.79 0.67
C PRO A 49 -3.39 4.73 -0.79
N GLY A 50 -4.26 3.77 -1.09
CA GLY A 50 -4.87 3.59 -2.40
C GLY A 50 -3.88 3.18 -3.48
N ALA A 51 -2.78 2.53 -3.12
CA ALA A 51 -1.86 1.86 -4.02
C ALA A 51 -2.34 0.45 -4.35
N THR A 52 -2.00 -0.01 -5.53
CA THR A 52 -2.07 -1.41 -5.96
C THR A 52 -0.66 -1.95 -6.15
N HIS A 53 -0.50 -3.26 -6.26
CA HIS A 53 0.81 -3.88 -6.49
C HIS A 53 1.50 -3.33 -7.76
N ALA A 54 0.71 -3.05 -8.80
CA ALA A 54 1.25 -2.51 -10.05
C ALA A 54 1.78 -1.07 -9.94
N ASP A 55 1.35 -0.34 -8.91
CA ASP A 55 1.73 1.06 -8.70
C ASP A 55 3.02 1.21 -7.88
N VAL A 56 3.46 0.15 -7.20
CA VAL A 56 4.52 0.19 -6.18
C VAL A 56 5.85 -0.32 -6.74
N GLN A 57 6.89 0.45 -6.52
CA GLN A 57 8.28 0.05 -6.77
C GLN A 57 9.06 0.17 -5.48
N VAL A 58 9.76 -0.90 -5.10
CA VAL A 58 10.61 -0.96 -3.91
C VAL A 58 12.04 -1.24 -4.35
N ARG A 59 13.00 -0.54 -3.74
CA ARG A 59 14.43 -0.73 -3.99
C ARG A 59 15.19 -0.61 -2.68
N TYR A 60 16.21 -1.41 -2.54
CA TYR A 60 17.26 -1.20 -1.53
C TYR A 60 18.47 -0.57 -2.22
N ASP A 61 18.96 0.53 -1.70
CA ASP A 61 20.07 1.27 -2.30
C ASP A 61 20.74 2.17 -1.25
N ASP A 62 22.05 2.13 -1.19
CA ASP A 62 22.88 2.93 -0.27
C ASP A 62 22.40 2.84 1.20
N GLY A 63 22.14 1.63 1.70
CA GLY A 63 21.70 1.40 3.07
C GLY A 63 20.30 1.92 3.38
N ALA A 64 19.47 2.12 2.38
CA ALA A 64 18.11 2.61 2.54
C ALA A 64 17.10 1.82 1.73
N VAL A 65 15.94 1.56 2.32
CA VAL A 65 14.75 1.11 1.61
C VAL A 65 14.09 2.33 0.99
N LYS A 66 13.91 2.32 -0.33
CA LYS A 66 13.30 3.37 -1.12
C LYS A 66 12.02 2.84 -1.76
N VAL A 67 10.95 3.61 -1.66
CA VAL A 67 9.63 3.26 -2.19
C VAL A 67 9.15 4.38 -3.10
N ARG A 68 8.65 4.00 -4.27
CA ARG A 68 7.92 4.89 -5.17
C ARG A 68 6.56 4.30 -5.49
N ILE A 69 5.52 5.12 -5.43
CA ILE A 69 4.16 4.74 -5.72
C ILE A 69 3.61 5.69 -6.79
N ASP A 70 3.31 5.15 -7.97
CA ASP A 70 2.72 5.91 -9.08
C ASP A 70 1.24 5.49 -9.25
N ARG A 71 0.33 6.25 -8.61
CA ARG A 71 -1.11 5.97 -8.59
C ARG A 71 -1.81 6.58 -9.78
N PHE A 72 -2.90 5.94 -10.20
CA PHE A 72 -3.79 6.46 -11.23
C PHE A 72 -5.12 6.96 -10.64
N ARG A 73 -5.74 7.90 -11.35
CA ARG A 73 -7.11 8.30 -11.05
C ARG A 73 -8.07 7.50 -11.91
N GLU A 74 -8.97 6.83 -11.26
CA GLU A 74 -10.08 6.18 -11.97
C GLU A 74 -10.98 7.23 -12.63
N PHE A 75 -11.45 6.90 -13.80
CA PHE A 75 -12.47 7.68 -14.49
C PHE A 75 -13.85 7.29 -13.94
N HIS A 76 -14.60 8.28 -13.51
CA HIS A 76 -15.97 8.09 -13.05
C HIS A 76 -16.92 8.73 -14.06
N GLU A 77 -17.68 7.89 -14.76
CA GLU A 77 -18.65 8.35 -15.76
C GLU A 77 -19.70 9.26 -15.14
N GLY A 78 -20.00 10.37 -15.81
CA GLY A 78 -20.96 11.36 -15.32
C GLY A 78 -20.44 12.31 -14.24
N PHE A 79 -19.15 12.19 -13.83
CA PHE A 79 -18.55 13.09 -12.86
C PHE A 79 -17.42 13.94 -13.44
N ASP A 80 -17.49 15.24 -13.23
CA ASP A 80 -16.43 16.18 -13.56
C ASP A 80 -15.55 16.47 -12.34
N MET A 81 -14.25 16.38 -12.51
CA MET A 81 -13.29 16.70 -11.45
C MET A 81 -13.32 18.20 -11.13
N ARG A 82 -13.63 18.55 -9.90
CA ARG A 82 -13.64 19.92 -9.38
C ARG A 82 -12.36 20.28 -8.66
N ILE A 83 -11.87 19.39 -7.80
CA ILE A 83 -10.66 19.60 -6.98
C ILE A 83 -9.78 18.36 -7.04
N PRO A 84 -8.60 18.41 -7.68
CA PRO A 84 -7.63 17.34 -7.70
C PRO A 84 -6.73 17.40 -6.45
N GLY A 85 -7.21 16.86 -5.32
CA GLY A 85 -6.50 16.96 -4.03
C GLY A 85 -5.58 15.78 -3.70
N ARG A 86 -5.63 14.67 -4.47
CA ARG A 86 -4.75 13.51 -4.24
C ARG A 86 -3.47 13.63 -5.05
N GLY A 87 -2.28 13.47 -4.43
CA GLY A 87 -1.02 13.29 -5.13
C GLY A 87 -1.03 11.97 -5.91
N MET A 88 -0.43 11.94 -7.08
CA MET A 88 -0.38 10.73 -7.92
C MET A 88 0.95 10.01 -7.79
N ALA A 89 2.04 10.72 -7.62
CA ALA A 89 3.35 10.17 -7.34
C ALA A 89 3.69 10.38 -5.86
N LEU A 90 4.03 9.33 -5.16
CA LEU A 90 4.45 9.37 -3.75
C LEU A 90 5.80 8.68 -3.62
N ASP A 91 6.68 9.29 -2.86
CA ASP A 91 8.00 8.73 -2.59
C ASP A 91 8.20 8.58 -1.08
N GLY A 92 8.84 7.49 -0.69
CA GLY A 92 9.23 7.22 0.69
C GLY A 92 10.62 6.63 0.75
N HIS A 93 11.29 6.84 1.85
CA HIS A 93 12.56 6.19 2.11
C HIS A 93 12.82 6.10 3.61
N VAL A 94 13.49 5.04 4.02
CA VAL A 94 14.03 4.89 5.37
C VAL A 94 15.42 4.29 5.31
N ARG A 95 16.34 4.90 6.02
CA ARG A 95 17.71 4.41 6.12
C ARG A 95 17.81 3.41 7.26
N LEU A 96 18.43 2.27 7.00
CA LEU A 96 18.77 1.30 8.03
C LEU A 96 19.94 1.80 8.89
N PRO A 97 20.15 1.25 10.09
CA PRO A 97 21.35 1.53 10.89
C PRO A 97 22.62 1.39 10.08
N THR A 98 23.62 2.22 10.34
CA THR A 98 24.86 2.25 9.53
C THR A 98 25.73 0.99 9.65
N ASP A 99 25.49 0.21 10.67
CA ASP A 99 26.14 -1.08 10.98
C ASP A 99 25.26 -2.27 10.58
N ALA A 100 24.12 -2.02 9.92
CA ALA A 100 23.22 -3.07 9.48
C ALA A 100 23.88 -3.88 8.33
N LEU A 101 24.13 -5.14 8.61
CA LEU A 101 24.48 -6.12 7.59
C LEU A 101 23.20 -6.83 7.18
N VAL A 102 22.80 -6.69 5.93
CA VAL A 102 21.51 -7.21 5.43
C VAL A 102 21.69 -7.98 4.13
N ASP A 103 20.78 -8.93 3.91
CA ASP A 103 20.60 -9.63 2.64
C ASP A 103 19.46 -8.98 1.86
N ALA A 104 19.80 -8.00 1.02
CA ALA A 104 18.82 -7.25 0.24
C ALA A 104 18.18 -8.10 -0.86
N GLU A 105 18.85 -9.16 -1.34
CA GLU A 105 18.30 -10.04 -2.37
C GLU A 105 17.14 -10.89 -1.83
N SER A 106 17.18 -11.23 -0.54
CA SER A 106 16.11 -11.95 0.14
C SER A 106 15.02 -11.03 0.71
N ALA A 107 15.09 -9.71 0.44
CA ALA A 107 14.09 -8.78 0.93
C ALA A 107 12.73 -9.02 0.26
N THR A 108 11.67 -8.88 1.05
CA THR A 108 10.29 -9.05 0.59
C THR A 108 9.45 -7.82 0.88
N ALA A 109 8.50 -7.51 -0.01
CA ALA A 109 7.57 -6.42 0.18
C ALA A 109 6.12 -6.91 0.08
N THR A 110 5.31 -6.53 1.04
CA THR A 110 3.90 -6.93 1.11
C THR A 110 3.00 -5.71 1.21
N LEU A 111 2.12 -5.52 0.24
CA LEU A 111 1.10 -4.49 0.30
C LEU A 111 -0.16 -5.03 0.99
N ARG A 112 -0.47 -4.50 2.16
CA ARG A 112 -1.63 -4.91 2.96
C ARG A 112 -2.94 -4.27 2.48
N LYS A 113 -4.06 -4.95 2.68
CA LYS A 113 -5.41 -4.45 2.33
C LYS A 113 -5.79 -3.15 3.06
N ASN A 114 -5.17 -2.87 4.21
CA ASN A 114 -5.35 -1.62 4.95
C ASN A 114 -4.62 -0.41 4.35
N GLY A 115 -3.82 -0.61 3.29
CA GLY A 115 -3.05 0.44 2.64
C GLY A 115 -1.68 0.71 3.25
N THR A 116 -1.11 -0.25 3.98
CA THR A 116 0.29 -0.22 4.38
C THR A 116 1.15 -1.10 3.47
N LEU A 117 2.37 -0.66 3.19
CA LEU A 117 3.39 -1.43 2.52
C LEU A 117 4.46 -1.83 3.54
N GLU A 118 4.62 -3.10 3.77
CA GLU A 118 5.63 -3.67 4.65
C GLU A 118 6.80 -4.19 3.80
N VAL A 119 8.00 -3.75 4.11
CA VAL A 119 9.23 -4.20 3.46
C VAL A 119 10.12 -4.83 4.53
N GLU A 120 10.28 -6.14 4.46
CA GLU A 120 11.13 -6.90 5.35
C GLU A 120 12.48 -7.13 4.67
N VAL A 121 13.56 -6.77 5.37
CA VAL A 121 14.93 -6.92 4.91
C VAL A 121 15.66 -7.81 5.92
N PRO A 122 15.95 -9.06 5.57
CA PRO A 122 16.67 -9.99 6.46
C PRO A 122 18.06 -9.47 6.81
N LYS A 123 18.48 -9.71 8.04
CA LYS A 123 19.88 -9.51 8.42
C LYS A 123 20.73 -10.58 7.77
N ALA A 124 21.88 -10.16 7.24
CA ALA A 124 22.85 -11.12 6.71
C ALA A 124 23.35 -12.01 7.85
N VAL A 125 23.30 -13.31 7.64
CA VAL A 125 23.93 -14.25 8.57
C VAL A 125 25.43 -14.05 8.40
N THR A 126 26.11 -13.56 9.42
CA THR A 126 27.56 -13.53 9.45
C THR A 126 28.08 -14.96 9.54
N ALA A 127 28.15 -15.65 8.38
CA ALA A 127 29.13 -16.70 8.23
C ALA A 127 30.47 -15.97 8.12
N GLU A 128 31.34 -16.18 9.07
CA GLU A 128 32.75 -15.82 8.86
C GLU A 128 33.21 -16.55 7.61
N ASP A 129 33.11 -15.91 6.44
CA ASP A 129 34.07 -15.99 5.35
C ASP A 129 33.53 -15.37 4.04
N GLU A 130 34.36 -14.51 3.46
CA GLU A 130 34.55 -14.17 2.05
C GLU A 130 33.54 -13.29 1.31
N GLY A 131 34.05 -12.13 0.88
CA GLY A 131 33.86 -11.62 -0.49
C GLY A 131 33.13 -10.29 -0.63
N ASP A 132 33.91 -9.30 -0.92
CA ASP A 132 33.63 -8.07 -1.66
C ASP A 132 32.35 -8.17 -2.56
N VAL A 133 31.29 -7.45 -2.23
CA VAL A 133 30.15 -7.28 -3.14
C VAL A 133 29.93 -5.79 -3.38
N GLY A 134 30.30 -5.39 -4.59
CA GLY A 134 30.01 -4.07 -5.14
C GLY A 134 28.52 -3.74 -5.06
N GLY A 135 28.25 -2.47 -4.77
CA GLY A 135 26.89 -1.97 -4.59
C GLY A 135 26.06 -2.04 -5.86
N ASP A 136 25.23 -3.05 -5.96
CA ASP A 136 24.17 -3.14 -6.95
C ASP A 136 22.85 -2.69 -6.33
N THR A 137 22.07 -1.98 -7.12
CA THR A 137 20.71 -1.56 -6.73
C THR A 137 19.77 -2.74 -6.89
N ASP A 138 19.37 -3.36 -5.78
CA ASP A 138 18.48 -4.51 -5.83
C ASP A 138 17.01 -4.10 -5.88
N THR A 139 16.26 -4.72 -6.77
CA THR A 139 14.81 -4.56 -6.87
C THR A 139 14.13 -5.60 -5.99
N VAL A 140 13.36 -5.14 -5.03
CA VAL A 140 12.62 -6.01 -4.10
C VAL A 140 11.36 -6.54 -4.75
N THR A 141 11.12 -7.83 -4.63
CA THR A 141 9.89 -8.47 -5.14
C THR A 141 8.71 -8.18 -4.20
N ILE A 142 7.59 -7.76 -4.78
CA ILE A 142 6.35 -7.53 -4.02
C ILE A 142 5.54 -8.83 -4.00
N ALA A 143 5.26 -9.33 -2.79
CA ALA A 143 4.39 -10.49 -2.59
C ALA A 143 2.93 -10.05 -2.38
N GLU A 144 1.99 -10.83 -2.90
CA GLU A 144 0.58 -10.67 -2.55
C GLU A 144 0.32 -11.27 -1.16
N PRO A 145 -0.50 -10.63 -0.33
CA PRO A 145 -0.93 -11.23 0.93
C PRO A 145 -1.75 -12.48 0.60
N GLY A 146 -1.30 -13.64 1.06
CA GLY A 146 -2.06 -14.88 0.94
C GLY A 146 -3.45 -14.68 1.52
N ASP A 147 -4.48 -14.98 0.75
CA ASP A 147 -5.83 -15.12 1.27
C ASP A 147 -5.81 -16.34 2.20
N GLY A 148 -5.71 -16.09 3.49
CA GLY A 148 -5.97 -17.12 4.49
C GLY A 148 -7.45 -17.42 4.43
N ASP A 149 -7.82 -18.48 3.71
CA ASP A 149 -9.13 -19.09 3.81
C ASP A 149 -9.27 -19.59 5.25
N ASP A 150 -9.97 -18.82 6.04
CA ASP A 150 -10.49 -19.26 7.33
C ASP A 150 -11.75 -20.10 7.05
N ASP A 151 -11.53 -21.31 6.54
CA ASP A 151 -12.53 -22.36 6.51
C ASP A 151 -12.75 -22.85 7.95
N THR A 152 -13.55 -22.14 8.69
CA THR A 152 -14.23 -22.70 9.86
C THR A 152 -15.38 -23.57 9.35
N ASP A 153 -15.06 -24.83 9.07
CA ASP A 153 -16.01 -25.93 9.07
C ASP A 153 -16.75 -25.93 10.43
N ASP A 154 -17.94 -25.40 10.44
CA ASP A 154 -18.87 -25.69 11.50
C ASP A 154 -19.70 -26.91 11.10
N ALA A 155 -19.34 -28.00 11.75
CA ALA A 155 -19.90 -29.31 11.59
C ALA A 155 -21.36 -29.33 12.02
N SER A 156 -22.17 -29.80 11.09
CA SER A 156 -23.32 -30.70 11.29
C SER A 156 -23.83 -30.87 12.70
N THR A 157 -25.08 -30.53 12.88
CA THR A 157 -25.93 -31.27 13.82
C THR A 157 -27.21 -31.68 13.08
N ASP A 158 -27.23 -32.95 12.71
CA ASP A 158 -28.45 -33.72 12.50
C ASP A 158 -29.33 -33.67 13.74
N ALA A 159 -30.54 -33.25 13.56
CA ALA A 159 -31.62 -33.61 14.45
C ALA A 159 -32.87 -33.93 13.63
N ASP A 160 -32.96 -35.17 13.32
CA ASP A 160 -34.17 -35.93 13.02
C ASP A 160 -35.27 -35.65 14.06
N ALA A 161 -36.43 -35.27 13.62
CA ALA A 161 -37.68 -35.54 14.32
C ALA A 161 -38.84 -35.52 13.37
N SER A 162 -39.21 -36.71 13.02
CA SER A 162 -40.48 -37.12 12.42
C SER A 162 -41.68 -36.72 13.26
N ALA A 163 -42.81 -36.80 12.60
CA ALA A 163 -44.18 -37.01 13.05
C ALA A 163 -45.09 -35.81 12.76
N ASP A 164 -46.00 -35.95 12.03
CA ASP A 164 -47.21 -36.79 11.96
C ASP A 164 -48.47 -35.92 11.94
N ALA A 165 -49.25 -36.26 10.96
CA ALA A 165 -50.70 -36.34 10.92
C ALA A 165 -51.64 -35.15 11.00
N ALA A 166 -52.48 -35.23 10.04
CA ALA A 166 -53.95 -35.17 10.06
C ALA A 166 -54.62 -33.81 10.01
N ALA A 167 -55.25 -33.59 8.90
CA ALA A 167 -56.71 -33.67 8.66
C ALA A 167 -57.52 -32.60 9.41
N ASP A 168 -58.27 -31.90 8.67
CA ASP A 168 -59.73 -31.95 8.63
C ASP A 168 -60.37 -30.52 8.45
N GLU A 169 -61.17 -30.53 7.41
CA GLU A 169 -62.44 -29.85 7.17
C GLU A 169 -62.83 -28.53 7.87
N SER A 170 -63.09 -27.56 7.11
CA SER A 170 -64.41 -27.02 6.79
C SER A 170 -64.28 -25.75 5.95
#